data_468942d0f60b324e7d2c83f815246c4c
#
_entry.id   468942d0f60b324e7d2c83f815246c4c
#
_cell.length_a   1.000
_cell.length_b   1.000
_cell.length_c   1.000
_cell.angle_alpha   90.00
_cell.angle_beta   90.00
_cell.angle_gamma   90.00
#
_symmetry.space_group_name_H-M   'P 1'
#
loop_
_entity.id
_entity.type
_entity.pdbx_description
1 polymer ?
#
loop_
_entity_poly.entity_id
_entity_poly.type
_entity_poly.pdbx_seq_one_letter_code
_entity_poly.pdbx_strand_id
1 'polypeptide(L)'
;MKIKSSVLFLLSSVFLVSCDVQASEDPLAGKPEGERIALWPEGKVPGVVQMGICRNTDWVAKGKGALVMSFDDRNFVAWENAAPLFRKYDARVTFFFCGVLDDQAKKSLRWLSHHNGHSIGLHGLGHRNADSAVASMGAVEYWTKEIAPQLEACRAAGLNITSFAYPNCQFTGETDELFRTNGFKHVRGGLLDVTPYDPKGEKRAGLRPVHTVDKAFIPAKELQNRFRLDTALVGESYNTDIEDILKCVRRCAERNEVFVLTSHGIAPGAKSINMKTEWLERILATANECGVAVIGFDEL
;
A
#
# COMPACT_ATOMS: atom_id res chain seq x y z
N MET A 1 -43.79 37.19 34.49
CA MET A 1 -42.32 37.09 34.38
C MET A 1 -42.04 35.88 33.48
N LYS A 2 -41.77 36.15 32.17
CA LYS A 2 -41.58 35.09 31.14
C LYS A 2 -40.09 34.84 31.00
N ILE A 3 -39.65 33.65 31.33
CA ILE A 3 -38.28 33.18 31.11
C ILE A 3 -38.24 32.58 29.72
N LYS A 4 -37.46 33.20 28.82
CA LYS A 4 -37.15 32.67 27.51
C LYS A 4 -35.94 31.73 27.65
N SER A 5 -36.11 30.45 27.43
CA SER A 5 -35.02 29.50 27.23
C SER A 5 -34.54 29.60 25.78
N SER A 6 -33.33 30.08 25.60
CA SER A 6 -32.63 30.03 24.32
C SER A 6 -31.88 28.71 24.25
N VAL A 7 -32.30 27.82 23.36
CA VAL A 7 -31.56 26.59 23.03
C VAL A 7 -30.51 26.98 21.98
N LEU A 8 -29.25 26.92 22.38
CA LEU A 8 -28.11 27.11 21.52
C LEU A 8 -27.85 25.81 20.75
N PHE A 9 -28.17 25.76 19.48
CA PHE A 9 -27.77 24.69 18.57
C PHE A 9 -26.28 24.90 18.24
N LEU A 10 -25.42 24.05 18.82
CA LEU A 10 -24.06 23.86 18.34
C LEU A 10 -24.12 23.04 17.06
N LEU A 11 -23.96 23.70 15.94
CA LEU A 11 -23.66 23.09 14.65
C LEU A 11 -22.22 22.56 14.73
N SER A 12 -22.05 21.26 14.97
CA SER A 12 -20.80 20.58 14.74
C SER A 12 -20.57 20.49 13.22
N SER A 13 -19.68 21.31 12.73
CA SER A 13 -19.18 21.24 11.36
C SER A 13 -18.41 19.94 11.22
N VAL A 14 -19.08 18.92 10.68
CA VAL A 14 -18.41 17.74 10.16
C VAL A 14 -17.64 18.21 8.92
N PHE A 15 -16.34 18.41 9.06
CA PHE A 15 -15.44 18.50 7.92
C PHE A 15 -15.44 17.14 7.24
N LEU A 16 -16.30 16.97 6.25
CA LEU A 16 -16.10 16.03 5.17
C LEU A 16 -14.81 16.48 4.47
N VAL A 17 -13.69 15.88 4.84
CA VAL A 17 -12.51 15.86 3.99
C VAL A 17 -12.92 15.00 2.80
N SER A 18 -13.51 15.64 1.79
CA SER A 18 -13.55 15.06 0.46
C SER A 18 -12.09 14.82 0.09
N CYS A 19 -11.70 13.59 -0.15
CA CYS A 19 -10.53 13.30 -0.94
C CYS A 19 -10.81 13.85 -2.35
N ASP A 20 -10.69 15.15 -2.53
CA ASP A 20 -10.39 15.69 -3.84
C ASP A 20 -9.02 15.17 -4.20
N VAL A 21 -9.03 14.01 -4.84
CA VAL A 21 -7.92 13.54 -5.65
C VAL A 21 -7.76 14.62 -6.72
N GLN A 22 -6.96 15.64 -6.41
CA GLN A 22 -6.36 16.43 -7.47
C GLN A 22 -5.60 15.41 -8.30
N ALA A 23 -6.21 15.01 -9.42
CA ALA A 23 -5.54 14.26 -10.45
C ALA A 23 -4.24 15.01 -10.69
N SER A 24 -3.11 14.45 -10.25
CA SER A 24 -1.81 14.94 -10.68
C SER A 24 -1.90 14.94 -12.19
N GLU A 25 -1.60 16.07 -12.83
CA GLU A 25 -1.60 16.16 -14.27
C GLU A 25 -0.81 14.96 -14.78
N ASP A 26 -1.51 14.06 -15.46
CA ASP A 26 -0.93 12.85 -16.04
C ASP A 26 0.12 13.30 -17.06
N PRO A 27 1.43 13.10 -16.83
CA PRO A 27 2.46 13.51 -17.78
C PRO A 27 2.33 12.80 -19.13
N LEU A 28 1.43 11.82 -19.21
CA LEU A 28 1.06 11.11 -20.44
C LEU A 28 -0.38 11.47 -20.88
N ALA A 29 -1.07 12.42 -20.22
CA ALA A 29 -2.37 12.90 -20.64
C ALA A 29 -2.28 13.43 -22.09
N GLY A 30 -3.06 12.84 -22.97
CA GLY A 30 -3.04 13.18 -24.41
C GLY A 30 -2.10 12.36 -25.30
N LYS A 31 -1.27 11.47 -24.75
CA LYS A 31 -0.51 10.52 -25.59
C LYS A 31 -1.40 9.40 -26.08
N PRO A 32 -1.31 9.02 -27.38
CA PRO A 32 -2.04 7.88 -27.93
C PRO A 32 -1.75 6.60 -27.13
N GLU A 33 -2.72 5.70 -27.05
CA GLU A 33 -2.59 4.42 -26.36
C GLU A 33 -1.36 3.61 -26.83
N GLY A 34 -1.01 3.70 -28.11
CA GLY A 34 0.20 3.09 -28.67
C GLY A 34 1.51 3.65 -28.11
N GLU A 35 1.58 4.93 -27.74
CA GLU A 35 2.78 5.50 -27.12
C GLU A 35 2.92 5.13 -25.64
N ARG A 36 1.81 4.89 -24.95
CA ARG A 36 1.82 4.34 -23.57
C ARG A 36 2.34 2.90 -23.54
N ILE A 37 2.09 2.15 -24.63
CA ILE A 37 2.56 0.77 -24.80
C ILE A 37 3.97 0.74 -25.38
N ALA A 38 4.39 1.75 -26.16
CA ALA A 38 5.69 1.81 -26.85
C ALA A 38 6.91 2.06 -25.93
N LEU A 39 6.70 2.27 -24.64
CA LEU A 39 7.79 2.11 -23.65
C LEU A 39 8.24 0.64 -23.52
N TRP A 40 7.58 -0.27 -24.24
CA TRP A 40 7.95 -1.66 -24.40
C TRP A 40 8.33 -1.90 -25.87
N PRO A 41 9.58 -2.24 -26.18
CA PRO A 41 9.91 -2.73 -27.51
C PRO A 41 9.01 -3.92 -27.83
N GLU A 42 8.22 -3.80 -28.89
CA GLU A 42 7.41 -4.88 -29.40
C GLU A 42 8.28 -6.15 -29.51
N GLY A 43 7.80 -7.26 -28.98
CA GLY A 43 8.40 -8.57 -29.11
C GLY A 43 9.31 -9.05 -28.01
N LYS A 44 9.59 -8.23 -27.00
CA LYS A 44 10.19 -8.70 -25.75
C LYS A 44 9.34 -8.29 -24.55
N VAL A 45 8.09 -8.71 -24.53
CA VAL A 45 7.52 -9.09 -23.24
C VAL A 45 8.47 -10.18 -22.75
N PRO A 46 9.28 -9.94 -21.69
CA PRO A 46 10.03 -11.02 -21.10
C PRO A 46 8.99 -12.10 -20.87
N GLY A 47 9.25 -13.29 -21.40
CA GLY A 47 8.22 -14.31 -21.53
C GLY A 47 7.39 -14.30 -20.31
N VAL A 48 6.08 -14.45 -20.44
CA VAL A 48 5.12 -14.45 -19.34
C VAL A 48 5.89 -14.97 -18.14
N VAL A 49 6.28 -14.07 -17.23
CA VAL A 49 6.90 -14.51 -15.98
C VAL A 49 5.84 -15.43 -15.49
N GLN A 50 6.14 -16.73 -15.49
CA GLN A 50 5.15 -17.72 -15.12
C GLN A 50 4.67 -17.29 -13.75
N MET A 51 3.49 -16.68 -13.74
CA MET A 51 2.84 -16.26 -12.54
C MET A 51 2.56 -17.53 -11.78
N GLY A 52 3.27 -17.73 -10.73
CA GLY A 52 3.19 -18.97 -9.96
C GLY A 52 4.53 -19.43 -9.42
N ILE A 53 5.62 -18.82 -9.83
CA ILE A 53 6.86 -19.03 -9.08
C ILE A 53 6.82 -18.06 -7.90
N CYS A 54 6.22 -18.54 -6.83
CA CYS A 54 6.38 -17.96 -5.52
C CYS A 54 7.88 -17.94 -5.22
N ARG A 55 8.51 -16.76 -5.29
CA ARG A 55 9.92 -16.57 -4.97
C ARG A 55 10.15 -16.45 -3.46
N ASN A 56 9.09 -16.57 -2.67
CA ASN A 56 9.10 -16.27 -1.24
C ASN A 56 10.14 -17.09 -0.43
N THR A 57 10.50 -18.28 -0.89
CA THR A 57 11.48 -19.11 -0.19
C THR A 57 12.92 -18.72 -0.47
N ASP A 58 13.21 -18.14 -1.64
CA ASP A 58 14.58 -17.84 -2.07
C ASP A 58 15.20 -16.72 -1.22
N TRP A 59 14.43 -15.67 -0.91
CA TRP A 59 14.94 -14.56 -0.11
C TRP A 59 15.16 -14.94 1.35
N VAL A 60 14.31 -15.81 1.90
CA VAL A 60 14.51 -16.36 3.26
C VAL A 60 15.83 -17.12 3.34
N ALA A 61 16.13 -17.95 2.35
CA ALA A 61 17.37 -18.72 2.28
C ALA A 61 18.62 -17.83 2.17
N LYS A 62 18.51 -16.67 1.51
CA LYS A 62 19.62 -15.70 1.39
C LYS A 62 19.99 -15.05 2.73
N GLY A 63 19.07 -15.01 3.71
CA GLY A 63 19.32 -14.46 5.04
C GLY A 63 19.63 -12.96 5.05
N LYS A 64 19.13 -12.21 4.06
CA LYS A 64 19.36 -10.76 3.90
C LYS A 64 18.10 -9.93 4.19
N GLY A 65 17.06 -10.58 4.70
CA GLY A 65 15.79 -9.94 4.97
C GLY A 65 15.04 -9.53 3.71
N ALA A 66 13.95 -8.78 3.90
CA ALA A 66 13.13 -8.29 2.80
C ALA A 66 12.53 -6.92 3.08
N LEU A 67 12.20 -6.22 2.00
CA LEU A 67 11.39 -5.02 1.99
C LEU A 67 10.03 -5.38 1.39
N VAL A 68 8.97 -5.30 2.19
CA VAL A 68 7.59 -5.46 1.72
C VAL A 68 7.05 -4.08 1.38
N MET A 69 6.83 -3.83 0.10
CA MET A 69 6.45 -2.51 -0.39
C MET A 69 5.04 -2.52 -0.97
N SER A 70 4.24 -1.51 -0.63
CA SER A 70 2.89 -1.37 -1.16
C SER A 70 2.52 0.07 -1.50
N PHE A 71 1.51 0.22 -2.37
CA PHE A 71 0.98 1.50 -2.81
C PHE A 71 -0.55 1.45 -2.80
N ASP A 72 -1.17 2.52 -2.31
CA ASP A 72 -2.59 2.56 -2.02
C ASP A 72 -3.39 3.42 -3.00
N ASP A 73 -4.72 3.25 -3.00
CA ASP A 73 -5.77 4.01 -3.65
C ASP A 73 -6.01 3.64 -5.13
N ARG A 74 -6.02 4.63 -6.03
CA ARG A 74 -6.37 4.47 -7.45
C ARG A 74 -5.36 5.15 -8.38
N ASN A 75 -4.11 5.18 -7.99
CA ASN A 75 -3.05 5.88 -8.73
C ASN A 75 -2.52 5.05 -9.92
N PHE A 76 -3.42 4.44 -10.71
CA PHE A 76 -3.09 3.44 -11.73
C PHE A 76 -2.02 3.91 -12.71
N VAL A 77 -2.18 5.11 -13.30
CA VAL A 77 -1.22 5.66 -14.27
C VAL A 77 0.15 5.88 -13.63
N ALA A 78 0.18 6.40 -12.40
CA ALA A 78 1.43 6.60 -11.67
C ALA A 78 2.14 5.27 -11.36
N TRP A 79 1.38 4.22 -11.04
CA TRP A 79 1.91 2.88 -10.82
C TRP A 79 2.45 2.24 -12.11
N GLU A 80 1.70 2.37 -13.21
CA GLU A 80 2.14 1.89 -14.53
C GLU A 80 3.43 2.57 -14.97
N ASN A 81 3.53 3.88 -14.78
CA ASN A 81 4.73 4.66 -15.11
C ASN A 81 5.97 4.24 -14.27
N ALA A 82 5.77 3.72 -13.06
CA ALA A 82 6.85 3.23 -12.21
C ALA A 82 7.29 1.78 -12.53
N ALA A 83 6.52 1.02 -13.31
CA ALA A 83 6.81 -0.39 -13.60
C ALA A 83 8.20 -0.65 -14.20
N PRO A 84 8.74 0.20 -15.10
CA PRO A 84 10.12 0.04 -15.58
C PRO A 84 11.16 0.09 -14.46
N LEU A 85 10.92 0.91 -13.44
CA LEU A 85 11.83 1.05 -12.30
C LEU A 85 11.80 -0.21 -11.42
N PHE A 86 10.62 -0.74 -11.12
CA PHE A 86 10.49 -2.01 -10.40
C PHE A 86 11.20 -3.15 -11.12
N ARG A 87 11.06 -3.21 -12.44
CA ARG A 87 11.73 -4.24 -13.26
C ARG A 87 13.25 -4.08 -13.26
N LYS A 88 13.77 -2.86 -13.35
CA LYS A 88 15.21 -2.57 -13.30
C LYS A 88 15.88 -3.22 -12.08
N TYR A 89 15.17 -3.30 -10.97
CA TYR A 89 15.68 -3.82 -9.70
C TYR A 89 15.08 -5.18 -9.28
N ASP A 90 14.41 -5.89 -10.21
CA ASP A 90 13.70 -7.16 -9.93
C ASP A 90 12.79 -7.06 -8.69
N ALA A 91 12.15 -5.91 -8.52
CA ALA A 91 11.29 -5.62 -7.38
C ALA A 91 9.84 -6.00 -7.67
N ARG A 92 9.20 -6.70 -6.72
CA ARG A 92 7.76 -6.93 -6.71
C ARG A 92 7.13 -6.15 -5.58
N VAL A 93 5.97 -5.58 -5.84
CA VAL A 93 5.25 -4.75 -4.86
C VAL A 93 3.77 -5.12 -4.87
N THR A 94 3.02 -4.62 -3.90
CA THR A 94 1.56 -4.79 -3.86
C THR A 94 0.88 -3.46 -4.11
N PHE A 95 -0.11 -3.47 -5.00
CA PHE A 95 -1.02 -2.35 -5.20
C PHE A 95 -2.36 -2.65 -4.53
N PHE A 96 -2.67 -1.90 -3.48
CA PHE A 96 -3.94 -2.00 -2.76
C PHE A 96 -4.91 -0.95 -3.32
N PHE A 97 -5.86 -1.40 -4.14
CA PHE A 97 -6.78 -0.46 -4.77
C PHE A 97 -8.12 -0.36 -4.02
N CYS A 98 -8.67 0.83 -3.95
CA CYS A 98 -10.01 1.10 -3.45
C CYS A 98 -11.00 1.39 -4.59
N GLY A 99 -12.30 1.35 -4.27
CA GLY A 99 -13.36 1.69 -5.20
C GLY A 99 -13.77 0.57 -6.17
N VAL A 100 -14.61 0.94 -7.13
CA VAL A 100 -15.15 0.02 -8.12
C VAL A 100 -14.09 -0.43 -9.11
N LEU A 101 -14.12 -1.71 -9.48
CA LEU A 101 -13.30 -2.26 -10.55
C LEU A 101 -13.95 -1.91 -11.92
N ASP A 102 -13.81 -0.65 -12.35
CA ASP A 102 -14.20 -0.23 -13.69
C ASP A 102 -13.24 -0.75 -14.76
N ASP A 103 -13.53 -0.49 -16.04
CA ASP A 103 -12.73 -1.02 -17.15
C ASP A 103 -11.29 -0.50 -17.13
N GLN A 104 -11.05 0.75 -16.71
CA GLN A 104 -9.71 1.29 -16.55
C GLN A 104 -8.96 0.57 -15.42
N ALA A 105 -9.55 0.48 -14.24
CA ALA A 105 -8.97 -0.23 -13.11
C ALA A 105 -8.65 -1.69 -13.47
N LYS A 106 -9.59 -2.38 -14.12
CA LYS A 106 -9.42 -3.75 -14.57
C LYS A 106 -8.24 -3.89 -15.54
N LYS A 107 -8.13 -3.00 -16.54
CA LYS A 107 -7.01 -3.00 -17.50
C LYS A 107 -5.68 -2.80 -16.78
N SER A 108 -5.57 -1.77 -15.95
CA SER A 108 -4.36 -1.41 -15.22
C SER A 108 -3.92 -2.49 -14.24
N LEU A 109 -4.82 -2.97 -13.40
CA LEU A 109 -4.49 -3.98 -12.38
C LEU A 109 -4.11 -5.32 -13.02
N ARG A 110 -4.77 -5.73 -14.09
CA ARG A 110 -4.37 -6.92 -14.85
C ARG A 110 -2.98 -6.75 -15.49
N TRP A 111 -2.69 -5.57 -16.02
CA TRP A 111 -1.37 -5.30 -16.60
C TRP A 111 -0.28 -5.32 -15.51
N LEU A 112 -0.51 -4.65 -14.37
CA LEU A 112 0.42 -4.65 -13.24
C LEU A 112 0.65 -6.06 -12.68
N SER A 113 -0.40 -6.87 -12.57
CA SER A 113 -0.30 -8.24 -12.07
C SER A 113 0.23 -9.21 -13.12
N HIS A 114 -0.47 -9.36 -14.25
CA HIS A 114 -0.23 -10.43 -15.22
C HIS A 114 1.01 -10.21 -16.08
N HIS A 115 1.36 -8.95 -16.36
CA HIS A 115 2.51 -8.63 -17.22
C HIS A 115 3.75 -8.16 -16.43
N ASN A 116 3.56 -7.65 -15.21
CA ASN A 116 4.65 -7.13 -14.39
C ASN A 116 4.88 -7.94 -13.12
N GLY A 117 4.02 -8.92 -12.82
CA GLY A 117 4.18 -9.83 -11.68
C GLY A 117 3.95 -9.18 -10.31
N HIS A 118 3.32 -8.02 -10.25
CA HIS A 118 2.99 -7.37 -8.99
C HIS A 118 1.77 -8.00 -8.34
N SER A 119 1.71 -7.96 -7.02
CA SER A 119 0.56 -8.38 -6.23
C SER A 119 -0.54 -7.32 -6.27
N ILE A 120 -1.80 -7.74 -6.30
CA ILE A 120 -2.95 -6.85 -6.15
C ILE A 120 -3.67 -7.24 -4.87
N GLY A 121 -3.97 -6.24 -4.05
CA GLY A 121 -4.77 -6.37 -2.84
C GLY A 121 -5.96 -5.41 -2.83
N LEU A 122 -6.86 -5.60 -1.89
CA LEU A 122 -8.02 -4.72 -1.72
C LEU A 122 -7.78 -3.62 -0.68
N HIS A 123 -8.43 -2.48 -0.90
CA HIS A 123 -8.41 -1.34 0.01
C HIS A 123 -9.82 -0.80 0.32
N GLY A 124 -10.84 -1.64 0.10
CA GLY A 124 -12.25 -1.34 0.35
C GLY A 124 -12.94 -0.61 -0.80
N LEU A 125 -14.22 -0.90 -0.99
CA LEU A 125 -15.02 -0.31 -2.06
C LEU A 125 -15.26 1.20 -1.83
N GLY A 126 -15.59 1.59 -0.59
CA GLY A 126 -15.84 2.98 -0.19
C GLY A 126 -14.71 3.61 0.61
N HIS A 127 -13.54 2.97 0.69
CA HIS A 127 -12.39 3.44 1.48
C HIS A 127 -12.77 3.79 2.93
N ARG A 128 -13.62 2.96 3.56
CA ARG A 128 -14.11 3.20 4.93
C ARG A 128 -13.13 2.67 5.97
N ASN A 129 -13.00 3.41 7.07
CA ASN A 129 -12.29 2.91 8.25
C ASN A 129 -12.98 1.64 8.76
N ALA A 130 -12.26 0.54 8.77
CA ALA A 130 -12.84 -0.77 9.09
C ALA A 130 -13.37 -0.84 10.53
N ASP A 131 -12.64 -0.27 11.49
CA ASP A 131 -13.01 -0.21 12.91
C ASP A 131 -14.38 0.46 13.13
N SER A 132 -14.54 1.69 12.65
CA SER A 132 -15.76 2.47 12.80
C SER A 132 -16.89 1.94 11.93
N ALA A 133 -16.60 1.39 10.76
CA ALA A 133 -17.60 0.75 9.92
C ALA A 133 -18.17 -0.51 10.58
N VAL A 134 -17.32 -1.40 11.11
CA VAL A 134 -17.77 -2.58 11.85
C VAL A 134 -18.52 -2.19 13.12
N ALA A 135 -18.05 -1.19 13.86
CA ALA A 135 -18.75 -0.70 15.05
C ALA A 135 -20.15 -0.13 14.75
N SER A 136 -20.35 0.48 13.57
CA SER A 136 -21.61 1.15 13.22
C SER A 136 -22.62 0.25 12.53
N MET A 137 -22.18 -0.65 11.64
CA MET A 137 -23.08 -1.51 10.85
C MET A 137 -22.93 -3.01 11.12
N GLY A 138 -21.92 -3.42 11.88
CA GLY A 138 -21.58 -4.81 12.13
C GLY A 138 -20.69 -5.44 11.05
N ALA A 139 -19.95 -6.48 11.44
CA ALA A 139 -18.97 -7.14 10.59
C ALA A 139 -19.57 -7.75 9.31
N VAL A 140 -20.75 -8.36 9.41
CA VAL A 140 -21.43 -8.98 8.26
C VAL A 140 -21.83 -7.94 7.20
N GLU A 141 -22.39 -6.82 7.64
CA GLU A 141 -22.82 -5.77 6.71
C GLU A 141 -21.62 -5.05 6.10
N TYR A 142 -20.59 -4.77 6.88
CA TYR A 142 -19.32 -4.22 6.38
C TYR A 142 -18.71 -5.15 5.31
N TRP A 143 -18.62 -6.44 5.58
CA TRP A 143 -18.14 -7.42 4.60
C TRP A 143 -18.96 -7.39 3.31
N THR A 144 -20.30 -7.49 3.44
CA THR A 144 -21.20 -7.58 2.30
C THR A 144 -21.21 -6.33 1.43
N LYS A 145 -21.04 -5.15 2.04
CA LYS A 145 -21.11 -3.86 1.31
C LYS A 145 -19.78 -3.34 0.82
N GLU A 146 -18.68 -3.59 1.56
CA GLU A 146 -17.38 -2.99 1.28
C GLU A 146 -16.38 -3.96 0.69
N ILE A 147 -16.44 -5.24 1.03
CA ILE A 147 -15.36 -6.18 0.69
C ILE A 147 -15.80 -7.19 -0.37
N ALA A 148 -16.90 -7.91 -0.13
CA ALA A 148 -17.33 -9.00 -1.00
C ALA A 148 -17.55 -8.55 -2.45
N PRO A 149 -18.21 -7.40 -2.76
CA PRO A 149 -18.43 -6.99 -4.14
C PRO A 149 -17.11 -6.69 -4.87
N GLN A 150 -16.15 -6.08 -4.19
CA GLN A 150 -14.83 -5.78 -4.75
C GLN A 150 -14.04 -7.08 -4.99
N LEU A 151 -14.06 -8.00 -4.03
CA LEU A 151 -13.39 -9.29 -4.13
C LEU A 151 -13.95 -10.14 -5.27
N GLU A 152 -15.27 -10.20 -5.42
CA GLU A 152 -15.96 -10.95 -6.49
C GLU A 152 -15.64 -10.37 -7.87
N ALA A 153 -15.67 -9.04 -8.02
CA ALA A 153 -15.30 -8.36 -9.26
C ALA A 153 -13.83 -8.65 -9.65
N CYS A 154 -12.92 -8.65 -8.68
CA CYS A 154 -11.52 -9.00 -8.92
C CYS A 154 -11.33 -10.45 -9.35
N ARG A 155 -11.99 -11.39 -8.67
CA ARG A 155 -11.96 -12.81 -9.05
C ARG A 155 -12.51 -13.04 -10.44
N ALA A 156 -13.64 -12.40 -10.77
CA ALA A 156 -14.21 -12.46 -12.11
C ALA A 156 -13.29 -11.87 -13.20
N ALA A 157 -12.45 -10.91 -12.83
CA ALA A 157 -11.42 -10.34 -13.69
C ALA A 157 -10.13 -11.18 -13.77
N GLY A 158 -10.04 -12.30 -13.06
CA GLY A 158 -8.86 -13.18 -13.01
C GLY A 158 -7.72 -12.63 -12.14
N LEU A 159 -8.02 -11.73 -11.20
CA LEU A 159 -7.06 -11.24 -10.21
C LEU A 159 -7.08 -12.14 -8.97
N ASN A 160 -5.89 -12.56 -8.54
CA ASN A 160 -5.71 -13.36 -7.32
C ASN A 160 -5.57 -12.42 -6.12
N ILE A 161 -6.62 -12.31 -5.32
CA ILE A 161 -6.65 -11.45 -4.13
C ILE A 161 -6.49 -12.29 -2.88
N THR A 162 -5.42 -12.02 -2.13
CA THR A 162 -5.10 -12.71 -0.88
C THR A 162 -4.81 -11.75 0.28
N SER A 163 -4.76 -10.45 0.01
CA SER A 163 -4.39 -9.44 1.00
C SER A 163 -5.31 -8.22 0.98
N PHE A 164 -5.42 -7.57 2.12
CA PHE A 164 -6.21 -6.35 2.33
C PHE A 164 -5.38 -5.30 3.07
N ALA A 165 -5.50 -4.04 2.68
CA ALA A 165 -4.95 -2.92 3.43
C ALA A 165 -6.09 -2.13 4.09
N TYR A 166 -5.95 -1.86 5.38
CA TYR A 166 -6.93 -1.07 6.11
C TYR A 166 -6.87 0.40 5.71
N PRO A 167 -7.98 1.00 5.20
CA PRO A 167 -8.05 2.44 4.97
C PRO A 167 -7.68 3.23 6.22
N ASN A 168 -6.87 4.27 6.03
CA ASN A 168 -6.36 5.11 7.11
C ASN A 168 -5.68 4.34 8.26
N CYS A 169 -5.25 3.10 8.00
CA CYS A 169 -4.64 2.21 9.00
C CYS A 169 -5.54 1.96 10.23
N GLN A 170 -6.86 2.04 10.08
CA GLN A 170 -7.82 1.87 11.18
C GLN A 170 -8.36 0.43 11.20
N PHE A 171 -8.09 -0.28 12.27
CA PHE A 171 -8.44 -1.70 12.44
C PHE A 171 -8.65 -2.06 13.90
N THR A 172 -9.25 -3.23 14.15
CA THR A 172 -9.39 -3.89 15.45
C THR A 172 -9.05 -5.38 15.34
N GLY A 173 -8.97 -6.08 16.45
CA GLY A 173 -8.84 -7.54 16.44
C GLY A 173 -10.05 -8.23 15.79
N GLU A 174 -11.25 -7.66 15.91
CA GLU A 174 -12.45 -8.15 15.25
C GLU A 174 -12.36 -8.03 13.73
N THR A 175 -11.84 -6.92 13.22
CA THR A 175 -11.62 -6.76 11.77
C THR A 175 -10.53 -7.70 11.25
N ASP A 176 -9.46 -7.94 11.99
CA ASP A 176 -8.45 -8.95 11.62
C ASP A 176 -9.07 -10.35 11.50
N GLU A 177 -9.91 -10.72 12.46
CA GLU A 177 -10.59 -12.02 12.45
C GLU A 177 -11.61 -12.13 11.31
N LEU A 178 -12.31 -11.05 10.98
CA LEU A 178 -13.22 -11.00 9.84
C LEU A 178 -12.49 -11.34 8.52
N PHE A 179 -11.32 -10.74 8.28
CA PHE A 179 -10.54 -11.03 7.07
C PHE A 179 -9.93 -12.43 7.10
N ARG A 180 -9.43 -12.89 8.25
CA ARG A 180 -8.87 -14.24 8.39
C ARG A 180 -9.90 -15.32 8.11
N THR A 181 -11.10 -15.21 8.68
CA THR A 181 -12.19 -16.20 8.49
C THR A 181 -12.73 -16.23 7.07
N ASN A 182 -12.57 -15.12 6.33
CA ASN A 182 -12.96 -15.04 4.92
C ASN A 182 -11.81 -15.36 3.93
N GLY A 183 -10.72 -15.95 4.42
CA GLY A 183 -9.69 -16.55 3.60
C GLY A 183 -8.59 -15.59 3.10
N PHE A 184 -8.49 -14.39 3.65
CA PHE A 184 -7.33 -13.55 3.43
C PHE A 184 -6.12 -14.14 4.14
N LYS A 185 -4.97 -14.07 3.50
CA LYS A 185 -3.71 -14.56 4.07
C LYS A 185 -3.03 -13.50 4.94
N HIS A 186 -3.08 -12.26 4.48
CA HIS A 186 -2.45 -11.14 5.18
C HIS A 186 -3.32 -9.89 5.12
N VAL A 187 -3.20 -9.07 6.16
CA VAL A 187 -3.74 -7.70 6.17
C VAL A 187 -2.62 -6.71 6.51
N ARG A 188 -2.77 -5.47 6.06
CA ARG A 188 -1.83 -4.39 6.35
C ARG A 188 -2.49 -3.31 7.20
N GLY A 189 -1.93 -3.08 8.38
CA GLY A 189 -2.21 -1.94 9.24
C GLY A 189 -1.17 -0.84 9.08
N GLY A 190 -0.98 -0.02 10.13
CA GLY A 190 0.03 1.04 10.13
C GLY A 190 0.67 1.26 11.49
N LEU A 191 1.92 1.65 11.46
CA LEU A 191 2.71 2.05 12.63
C LEU A 191 2.43 3.53 12.96
N LEU A 192 1.17 3.83 13.37
CA LEU A 192 0.72 5.21 13.58
C LEU A 192 1.51 5.94 14.68
N ASP A 193 2.09 5.22 15.62
CA ASP A 193 2.88 5.77 16.73
C ASP A 193 4.35 6.04 16.38
N VAL A 194 4.83 5.56 15.24
CA VAL A 194 6.12 5.96 14.66
C VAL A 194 5.95 7.00 13.54
N THR A 195 4.72 7.31 13.16
CA THR A 195 4.42 8.37 12.21
C THR A 195 4.68 9.72 12.88
N PRO A 196 5.44 10.62 12.24
CA PRO A 196 5.86 11.88 12.88
C PRO A 196 4.74 12.89 13.08
N TYR A 197 3.51 12.56 12.71
CA TYR A 197 2.34 13.42 12.88
C TYR A 197 1.29 12.80 13.76
N ASP A 198 0.64 13.64 14.54
CA ASP A 198 -0.61 13.29 15.20
C ASP A 198 -1.79 13.35 14.21
N PRO A 199 -3.00 12.92 14.61
CA PRO A 199 -4.19 13.01 13.75
C PRO A 199 -4.58 14.43 13.33
N LYS A 200 -3.99 15.45 13.94
CA LYS A 200 -4.22 16.88 13.61
C LYS A 200 -3.16 17.42 12.64
N GLY A 201 -2.19 16.59 12.23
CA GLY A 201 -1.10 17.00 11.35
C GLY A 201 0.03 17.73 12.06
N GLU A 202 0.05 17.77 13.39
CA GLU A 202 1.12 18.39 14.17
C GLU A 202 2.29 17.43 14.33
N LYS A 203 3.50 17.96 14.23
CA LYS A 203 4.72 17.16 14.39
C LYS A 203 4.84 16.68 15.84
N ARG A 204 4.88 15.37 16.05
CA ARG A 204 5.11 14.79 17.37
C ARG A 204 6.54 15.04 17.81
N ALA A 205 6.70 15.67 18.96
CA ALA A 205 8.02 15.85 19.57
C ALA A 205 8.58 14.49 20.04
N GLY A 206 9.88 14.27 19.86
CA GLY A 206 10.59 13.13 20.44
C GLY A 206 10.45 11.81 19.70
N LEU A 207 9.93 11.78 18.45
CA LEU A 207 9.95 10.57 17.64
C LEU A 207 11.39 10.19 17.29
N ARG A 208 11.69 8.92 17.52
CA ARG A 208 12.97 8.35 17.09
C ARG A 208 12.93 8.01 15.60
N PRO A 209 14.08 8.07 14.90
CA PRO A 209 14.17 7.60 13.52
C PRO A 209 13.66 6.16 13.40
N VAL A 210 12.90 5.83 12.34
CA VAL A 210 12.22 4.54 12.19
C VAL A 210 13.21 3.38 12.25
N HIS A 211 14.40 3.53 11.69
CA HIS A 211 15.43 2.48 11.71
C HIS A 211 15.87 2.07 13.13
N THR A 212 15.59 2.90 14.15
CA THR A 212 15.90 2.61 15.56
C THR A 212 14.72 2.03 16.34
N VAL A 213 13.57 1.84 15.70
CA VAL A 213 12.32 1.39 16.33
C VAL A 213 12.12 -0.10 16.04
N ASP A 214 12.46 -0.96 16.99
CA ASP A 214 12.47 -2.42 16.78
C ASP A 214 11.13 -2.99 16.31
N LYS A 215 10.00 -2.46 16.80
CA LYS A 215 8.67 -2.93 16.39
C LYS A 215 8.31 -2.62 14.92
N ALA A 216 9.08 -1.78 14.24
CA ALA A 216 8.93 -1.53 12.81
C ALA A 216 9.51 -2.67 11.95
N PHE A 217 10.19 -3.62 12.58
CA PHE A 217 10.87 -4.71 11.91
C PHE A 217 10.34 -6.06 12.40
N ILE A 218 10.24 -7.00 11.49
CA ILE A 218 9.79 -8.36 11.76
C ILE A 218 10.97 -9.30 11.49
N PRO A 219 11.44 -10.08 12.47
CA PRO A 219 12.43 -11.12 12.18
C PRO A 219 11.93 -12.03 11.06
N ALA A 220 12.76 -12.29 10.04
CA ALA A 220 12.34 -13.05 8.85
C ALA A 220 11.69 -14.40 9.20
N LYS A 221 12.23 -15.10 10.22
CA LYS A 221 11.69 -16.37 10.72
C LYS A 221 10.29 -16.29 11.33
N GLU A 222 9.83 -15.09 11.71
CA GLU A 222 8.53 -14.89 12.34
C GLU A 222 7.44 -14.47 11.33
N LEU A 223 7.83 -14.11 10.10
CA LEU A 223 6.93 -13.56 9.10
C LEU A 223 5.75 -14.50 8.78
N GLN A 224 6.01 -15.79 8.65
CA GLN A 224 4.98 -16.80 8.34
C GLN A 224 3.86 -16.87 9.38
N ASN A 225 4.10 -16.39 10.61
CA ASN A 225 3.12 -16.38 11.69
C ASN A 225 2.38 -15.05 11.80
N ARG A 226 2.68 -14.09 10.92
CA ARG A 226 2.08 -12.76 10.97
C ARG A 226 0.91 -12.65 10.01
N PHE A 227 -0.31 -12.54 10.56
CA PHE A 227 -1.48 -12.23 9.75
C PHE A 227 -1.53 -10.75 9.37
N ARG A 228 -1.28 -9.84 10.34
CA ARG A 228 -1.20 -8.40 10.09
C ARG A 228 0.25 -7.93 10.09
N LEU A 229 0.57 -7.14 9.07
CA LEU A 229 1.82 -6.42 8.95
C LEU A 229 1.55 -4.92 9.06
N ASP A 230 2.18 -4.28 10.03
CA ASP A 230 2.05 -2.84 10.23
C ASP A 230 3.16 -2.09 9.47
N THR A 231 2.77 -1.10 8.67
CA THR A 231 3.65 -0.40 7.73
C THR A 231 4.11 0.96 8.23
N ALA A 232 5.31 1.37 7.85
CA ALA A 232 5.73 2.76 7.89
C ALA A 232 5.20 3.50 6.63
N LEU A 233 4.65 4.69 6.84
CA LEU A 233 4.12 5.54 5.77
C LEU A 233 5.23 6.42 5.19
N VAL A 234 5.32 6.48 3.86
CA VAL A 234 6.36 7.24 3.13
C VAL A 234 5.74 8.28 2.22
N GLY A 235 6.14 9.53 2.42
CA GLY A 235 5.66 10.71 1.69
C GLY A 235 6.04 12.00 2.41
N GLU A 236 5.96 13.14 1.77
CA GLU A 236 6.29 14.43 2.41
C GLU A 236 5.35 14.76 3.58
N SER A 237 4.05 14.48 3.44
CA SER A 237 3.09 14.70 4.52
C SER A 237 3.34 13.83 5.75
N TYR A 238 4.07 12.75 5.59
CA TYR A 238 4.52 11.92 6.71
C TYR A 238 5.87 12.34 7.27
N ASN A 239 6.40 13.48 6.80
CA ASN A 239 7.72 13.99 7.19
C ASN A 239 8.84 12.94 7.03
N THR A 240 8.77 12.18 5.96
CA THR A 240 9.73 11.11 5.67
C THR A 240 11.13 11.69 5.50
N ASP A 241 12.06 11.17 6.28
CA ASP A 241 13.49 11.29 6.00
C ASP A 241 13.91 10.09 5.15
N ILE A 242 14.24 10.34 3.89
CA ILE A 242 14.67 9.28 2.97
C ILE A 242 15.91 8.56 3.47
N GLU A 243 16.85 9.25 4.11
CA GLU A 243 18.06 8.64 4.65
C GLU A 243 17.72 7.66 5.79
N ASP A 244 16.69 7.96 6.58
CA ASP A 244 16.19 7.04 7.58
C ASP A 244 15.59 5.76 6.96
N ILE A 245 14.82 5.90 5.88
CA ILE A 245 14.29 4.75 5.13
C ILE A 245 15.42 3.89 4.53
N LEU A 246 16.47 4.51 3.98
CA LEU A 246 17.62 3.76 3.47
C LEU A 246 18.36 3.00 4.59
N LYS A 247 18.41 3.55 5.81
CA LYS A 247 18.94 2.84 6.98
C LYS A 247 18.05 1.67 7.36
N CYS A 248 16.71 1.79 7.24
CA CYS A 248 15.81 0.66 7.45
C CYS A 248 16.11 -0.50 6.49
N VAL A 249 16.34 -0.20 5.21
CA VAL A 249 16.71 -1.21 4.20
C VAL A 249 18.03 -1.90 4.56
N ARG A 250 19.06 -1.14 4.94
CA ARG A 250 20.37 -1.72 5.35
C ARG A 250 20.22 -2.59 6.60
N ARG A 251 19.42 -2.14 7.58
CA ARG A 251 19.12 -2.92 8.79
C ARG A 251 18.47 -4.27 8.46
N CYS A 252 17.58 -4.34 7.45
CA CYS A 252 17.01 -5.60 7.01
C CYS A 252 18.11 -6.59 6.61
N ALA A 253 19.10 -6.15 5.82
CA ALA A 253 20.22 -7.00 5.41
C ALA A 253 21.13 -7.42 6.56
N GLU A 254 21.38 -6.51 7.51
CA GLU A 254 22.27 -6.74 8.64
C GLU A 254 21.71 -7.73 9.66
N ARG A 255 20.37 -7.71 9.87
CA ARG A 255 19.71 -8.45 10.94
C ARG A 255 18.77 -9.54 10.45
N ASN A 256 18.66 -9.74 9.14
CA ASN A 256 17.69 -10.64 8.53
C ASN A 256 16.27 -10.36 9.02
N GLU A 257 15.88 -9.09 8.91
CA GLU A 257 14.57 -8.57 9.29
C GLU A 257 13.76 -8.18 8.05
N VAL A 258 12.46 -8.04 8.21
CA VAL A 258 11.53 -7.55 7.21
C VAL A 258 11.04 -6.17 7.63
N PHE A 259 11.10 -5.22 6.72
CA PHE A 259 10.55 -3.88 6.89
C PHE A 259 9.38 -3.69 5.93
N VAL A 260 8.26 -3.16 6.43
CA VAL A 260 7.06 -2.91 5.63
C VAL A 260 6.92 -1.41 5.42
N LEU A 261 6.84 -0.98 4.17
CA LEU A 261 6.59 0.41 3.83
C LEU A 261 5.44 0.58 2.85
N THR A 262 4.74 1.70 2.96
CA THR A 262 3.65 2.05 2.04
C THR A 262 3.69 3.51 1.64
N SER A 263 3.18 3.78 0.44
CA SER A 263 2.93 5.11 -0.11
C SER A 263 1.70 5.05 -1.02
N HIS A 264 1.49 6.03 -1.89
CA HIS A 264 0.31 6.12 -2.74
C HIS A 264 0.70 6.24 -4.22
N GLY A 265 0.57 7.40 -4.83
CA GLY A 265 1.05 7.64 -6.19
C GLY A 265 2.58 7.72 -6.27
N ILE A 266 3.12 7.54 -7.47
CA ILE A 266 4.56 7.61 -7.73
C ILE A 266 4.79 8.58 -8.89
N ALA A 267 5.51 9.68 -8.63
CA ALA A 267 5.85 10.65 -9.68
C ALA A 267 7.14 11.42 -9.37
N PRO A 268 7.82 11.97 -10.38
CA PRO A 268 8.95 12.88 -10.15
C PRO A 268 8.53 14.07 -9.31
N GLY A 269 9.29 14.40 -8.27
CA GLY A 269 8.98 15.52 -7.39
C GLY A 269 7.64 15.44 -6.66
N ALA A 270 7.03 14.25 -6.55
CA ALA A 270 5.73 14.06 -5.91
C ALA A 270 5.69 14.66 -4.50
N LYS A 271 4.52 15.15 -4.12
CA LYS A 271 4.26 15.79 -2.82
C LYS A 271 3.21 15.03 -2.04
N SER A 272 2.91 15.52 -0.84
CA SER A 272 1.88 14.98 0.04
C SER A 272 2.18 13.52 0.44
N ILE A 273 1.21 12.63 0.29
CA ILE A 273 1.30 11.21 0.66
C ILE A 273 1.98 10.35 -0.40
N ASN A 274 2.37 10.95 -1.53
CA ASN A 274 2.92 10.24 -2.68
C ASN A 274 4.42 10.02 -2.58
N MET A 275 4.90 8.98 -3.24
CA MET A 275 6.32 8.62 -3.35
C MET A 275 6.98 9.43 -4.49
N LYS A 276 8.09 10.10 -4.18
CA LYS A 276 8.94 10.66 -5.23
C LYS A 276 9.63 9.53 -6.00
N THR A 277 9.62 9.60 -7.33
CA THR A 277 10.30 8.58 -8.16
C THR A 277 11.77 8.44 -7.78
N GLU A 278 12.45 9.54 -7.49
CA GLU A 278 13.85 9.56 -7.05
C GLU A 278 14.07 8.91 -5.68
N TRP A 279 13.07 8.95 -4.78
CA TRP A 279 13.13 8.23 -3.51
C TRP A 279 12.94 6.72 -3.74
N LEU A 280 11.96 6.36 -4.58
CA LEU A 280 11.74 4.97 -4.95
C LEU A 280 13.00 4.36 -5.55
N GLU A 281 13.64 5.05 -6.51
CA GLU A 281 14.86 4.55 -7.13
C GLU A 281 15.97 4.33 -6.11
N ARG A 282 16.18 5.27 -5.20
CA ARG A 282 17.18 5.14 -4.12
C ARG A 282 16.91 3.96 -3.20
N ILE A 283 15.64 3.75 -2.83
CA ILE A 283 15.22 2.61 -1.99
C ILE A 283 15.53 1.30 -2.70
N LEU A 284 15.10 1.17 -3.96
CA LEU A 284 15.31 -0.04 -4.76
C LEU A 284 16.80 -0.32 -5.04
N ALA A 285 17.58 0.72 -5.34
CA ALA A 285 19.02 0.62 -5.52
C ALA A 285 19.70 0.12 -4.24
N THR A 286 19.36 0.71 -3.08
CA THR A 286 19.93 0.29 -1.79
C THR A 286 19.52 -1.14 -1.44
N ALA A 287 18.29 -1.55 -1.71
CA ALA A 287 17.85 -2.93 -1.49
C ALA A 287 18.67 -3.90 -2.35
N ASN A 288 18.86 -3.58 -3.63
CA ASN A 288 19.66 -4.39 -4.55
C ASN A 288 21.13 -4.48 -4.12
N GLU A 289 21.76 -3.36 -3.75
CA GLU A 289 23.14 -3.31 -3.25
C GLU A 289 23.34 -4.17 -1.99
N CYS A 290 22.38 -4.16 -1.09
CA CYS A 290 22.42 -4.93 0.17
C CYS A 290 21.98 -6.39 0.01
N GLY A 291 21.44 -6.78 -1.14
CA GLY A 291 20.87 -8.10 -1.38
C GLY A 291 19.51 -8.32 -0.68
N VAL A 292 18.83 -7.24 -0.29
CA VAL A 292 17.49 -7.27 0.30
C VAL A 292 16.47 -7.50 -0.81
N ALA A 293 15.60 -8.50 -0.64
CA ALA A 293 14.54 -8.76 -1.59
C ALA A 293 13.44 -7.69 -1.45
N VAL A 294 12.89 -7.23 -2.58
CA VAL A 294 11.68 -6.39 -2.58
C VAL A 294 10.53 -7.26 -3.04
N ILE A 295 9.57 -7.50 -2.16
CA ILE A 295 8.51 -8.50 -2.34
C ILE A 295 7.13 -7.93 -2.11
N GLY A 296 6.12 -8.55 -2.76
CA GLY A 296 4.71 -8.28 -2.55
C GLY A 296 4.10 -9.12 -1.44
N PHE A 297 2.87 -8.80 -1.07
CA PHE A 297 2.11 -9.51 -0.03
C PHE A 297 1.73 -10.95 -0.42
N ASP A 298 1.77 -11.31 -1.69
CA ASP A 298 1.52 -12.67 -2.16
C ASP A 298 2.75 -13.58 -2.04
N GLU A 299 3.90 -13.02 -1.68
CA GLU A 299 5.17 -13.74 -1.46
C GLU A 299 5.51 -13.93 0.04
N LEU A 300 4.57 -13.58 0.94
CA LEU A 300 4.68 -13.72 2.39
C LEU A 300 4.34 -15.12 2.88
#